data_6fa21d225b7bc87a1707aadf1c3fed82
#
_entry.id   6fa21d225b7bc87a1707aadf1c3fed82
#
_cell.length_a   1.000
_cell.length_b   1.000
_cell.length_c   1.000
_cell.angle_alpha   90.00
_cell.angle_beta   90.00
_cell.angle_gamma   90.00
#
_symmetry.space_group_name_H-M   'P 1'
#
loop_
_entity.id
_entity.type
_entity.pdbx_description
1 polymer ?
#
loop_
_entity_poly.entity_id
_entity_poly.type
_entity_poly.pdbx_seq_one_letter_code
_entity_poly.pdbx_strand_id
1 'polypeptide(L)'
;MKNSENNKKYPSTWLGVFCGAYMGADETVHELVKELGKALANNGIGLVYGGGGIGVMGTIADAVLENDGWVMGVVPKNLLETEMAHASLDELIIVETMHDRKKTMYERADAFCALPGGLGTLEEVFEATTWTKLKLHEKYKSVMLLDNNGFWLSFVDLLDHITSSGFIKPEDRAIISRFDSVSALISNLRTLE
;
A
#
# COMPACT_ATOMS: atom_id res chain seq x y z
N MET A 1 19.94 27.14 -3.93
CA MET A 1 20.71 25.94 -3.57
C MET A 1 20.61 25.77 -2.06
N LYS A 2 19.71 24.92 -1.60
CA LYS A 2 19.65 24.45 -0.21
C LYS A 2 20.02 22.98 -0.23
N ASN A 3 21.29 22.65 0.03
CA ASN A 3 21.69 21.33 0.48
C ASN A 3 21.19 21.20 1.93
N SER A 4 19.94 20.79 2.11
CA SER A 4 19.56 20.11 3.34
C SER A 4 20.01 18.67 3.15
N GLU A 5 21.12 18.28 3.74
CA GLU A 5 21.45 16.87 3.95
C GLU A 5 20.22 16.24 4.63
N ASN A 6 19.50 15.43 3.86
CA ASN A 6 18.29 14.77 4.30
C ASN A 6 18.75 13.68 5.28
N ASN A 7 18.76 13.98 6.57
CA ASN A 7 19.25 13.10 7.63
C ASN A 7 18.23 12.01 7.99
N LYS A 8 17.29 11.71 7.04
CA LYS A 8 16.31 10.64 7.18
C LYS A 8 17.03 9.30 7.19
N LYS A 9 16.84 8.51 8.25
CA LYS A 9 17.34 7.14 8.28
C LYS A 9 16.58 6.31 7.25
N TYR A 10 17.29 5.58 6.39
CA TYR A 10 16.68 4.67 5.42
C TYR A 10 15.89 3.57 6.16
N PRO A 11 14.64 3.31 5.81
CA PRO A 11 13.80 2.31 6.48
C PRO A 11 14.35 0.90 6.34
N SER A 12 14.24 0.11 7.40
CA SER A 12 14.49 -1.34 7.35
C SER A 12 13.27 -2.14 6.92
N THR A 13 12.08 -1.54 7.06
CA THR A 13 10.79 -2.16 6.77
C THR A 13 9.99 -1.27 5.83
N TRP A 14 9.37 -1.86 4.82
CA TRP A 14 8.62 -1.14 3.79
C TRP A 14 7.20 -1.69 3.64
N LEU A 15 6.22 -0.79 3.66
CA LEU A 15 4.82 -1.12 3.38
C LEU A 15 4.47 -0.75 1.95
N GLY A 16 4.06 -1.73 1.15
CA GLY A 16 3.45 -1.50 -0.15
C GLY A 16 2.00 -1.07 0.04
N VAL A 17 1.61 0.12 -0.45
CA VAL A 17 0.23 0.61 -0.30
C VAL A 17 -0.47 0.66 -1.66
N PHE A 18 -1.57 -0.09 -1.76
CA PHE A 18 -2.49 -0.08 -2.88
C PHE A 18 -3.65 0.88 -2.59
N CYS A 19 -3.85 1.84 -3.45
CA CYS A 19 -4.90 2.84 -3.28
C CYS A 19 -5.27 3.50 -4.61
N GLY A 20 -6.42 4.19 -4.64
CA GLY A 20 -6.94 4.80 -5.85
C GLY A 20 -6.42 6.21 -6.11
N ALA A 21 -6.58 6.68 -7.37
CA ALA A 21 -6.37 8.06 -7.78
C ALA A 21 -7.53 8.99 -7.37
N TYR A 22 -8.64 8.45 -6.86
CA TYR A 22 -9.82 9.20 -6.41
C TYR A 22 -9.99 9.10 -4.91
N MET A 23 -10.44 10.18 -4.27
CA MET A 23 -10.68 10.21 -2.81
C MET A 23 -11.90 9.40 -2.36
N GLY A 24 -12.80 9.03 -3.29
CA GLY A 24 -14.09 8.47 -2.92
C GLY A 24 -15.07 9.56 -2.42
N ALA A 25 -16.24 9.11 -1.99
CA ALA A 25 -17.31 10.00 -1.51
C ALA A 25 -17.28 10.18 0.03
N ASP A 26 -16.49 9.38 0.73
CA ASP A 26 -16.44 9.36 2.20
C ASP A 26 -15.20 10.13 2.70
N GLU A 27 -15.45 11.26 3.36
CA GLU A 27 -14.40 12.13 3.90
C GLU A 27 -13.55 11.44 5.00
N THR A 28 -14.10 10.41 5.68
CA THR A 28 -13.37 9.68 6.71
C THR A 28 -12.18 8.91 6.15
N VAL A 29 -12.20 8.55 4.88
CA VAL A 29 -11.07 7.92 4.19
C VAL A 29 -9.86 8.85 4.15
N HIS A 30 -10.08 10.15 3.95
CA HIS A 30 -9.00 11.13 3.91
C HIS A 30 -8.23 11.21 5.23
N GLU A 31 -8.96 11.24 6.35
CA GLU A 31 -8.34 11.27 7.68
C GLU A 31 -7.61 9.94 7.99
N LEU A 32 -8.20 8.80 7.64
CA LEU A 32 -7.57 7.48 7.79
C LEU A 32 -6.24 7.41 7.03
N VAL A 33 -6.20 7.93 5.80
CA VAL A 33 -4.99 7.95 4.95
C VAL A 33 -3.89 8.79 5.57
N LYS A 34 -4.24 9.99 6.08
CA LYS A 34 -3.28 10.85 6.79
C LYS A 34 -2.76 10.19 8.07
N GLU A 35 -3.65 9.57 8.84
CA GLU A 35 -3.27 8.85 10.05
C GLU A 35 -2.28 7.72 9.73
N LEU A 36 -2.54 6.95 8.66
CA LEU A 36 -1.62 5.90 8.23
C LEU A 36 -0.26 6.48 7.84
N GLY A 37 -0.22 7.52 7.01
CA GLY A 37 1.03 8.15 6.58
C GLY A 37 1.87 8.65 7.75
N LYS A 38 1.25 9.36 8.70
CA LYS A 38 1.89 9.79 9.94
C LYS A 38 2.40 8.63 10.79
N ALA A 39 1.60 7.56 10.89
CA ALA A 39 2.00 6.37 11.67
C ALA A 39 3.18 5.65 11.03
N LEU A 40 3.24 5.51 9.70
CA LEU A 40 4.38 4.94 8.99
C LEU A 40 5.66 5.72 9.29
N ALA A 41 5.65 7.04 9.10
CA ALA A 41 6.78 7.91 9.36
C ALA A 41 7.28 7.80 10.82
N ASN A 42 6.35 7.90 11.80
CA ASN A 42 6.68 7.81 13.23
C ASN A 42 7.24 6.45 13.67
N ASN A 43 7.01 5.40 12.88
CA ASN A 43 7.53 4.05 13.15
C ASN A 43 8.75 3.70 12.28
N GLY A 44 9.27 4.63 11.47
CA GLY A 44 10.41 4.39 10.60
C GLY A 44 10.13 3.38 9.49
N ILE A 45 8.83 3.20 9.12
CA ILE A 45 8.38 2.32 8.04
C ILE A 45 8.31 3.14 6.75
N GLY A 46 8.99 2.68 5.70
CA GLY A 46 8.94 3.31 4.39
C GLY A 46 7.64 2.98 3.64
N LEU A 47 7.18 3.92 2.83
CA LEU A 47 6.06 3.76 1.92
C LEU A 47 6.55 3.39 0.53
N VAL A 48 6.06 2.29 -0.04
CA VAL A 48 6.16 1.96 -1.48
C VAL A 48 4.76 2.05 -2.09
N TYR A 49 4.60 2.81 -3.17
CA TYR A 49 3.28 2.98 -3.79
C TYR A 49 3.37 3.31 -5.28
N GLY A 50 2.25 3.52 -5.93
CA GLY A 50 2.16 3.78 -7.37
C GLY A 50 2.75 5.11 -7.86
N GLY A 51 3.23 5.99 -6.99
CA GLY A 51 3.95 7.21 -7.39
C GLY A 51 3.06 8.39 -7.81
N GLY A 52 1.73 8.25 -7.83
CA GLY A 52 0.81 9.31 -8.21
C GLY A 52 0.72 10.43 -7.16
N GLY A 53 0.57 11.68 -7.62
CA GLY A 53 0.48 12.89 -6.78
C GLY A 53 -0.96 13.36 -6.50
N ILE A 54 -1.99 12.59 -6.87
CA ILE A 54 -3.40 13.00 -6.71
C ILE A 54 -4.21 11.97 -5.94
N GLY A 55 -5.37 12.38 -5.43
CA GLY A 55 -6.31 11.52 -4.72
C GLY A 55 -5.71 10.87 -3.48
N VAL A 56 -6.10 9.64 -3.18
CA VAL A 56 -5.57 8.88 -2.02
C VAL A 56 -4.06 8.67 -2.14
N MET A 57 -3.54 8.45 -3.37
CA MET A 57 -2.10 8.32 -3.62
C MET A 57 -1.30 9.55 -3.20
N GLY A 58 -1.71 10.75 -3.63
CA GLY A 58 -1.06 12.00 -3.22
C GLY A 58 -1.15 12.22 -1.71
N THR A 59 -2.34 12.01 -1.14
CA THR A 59 -2.57 12.21 0.30
C THR A 59 -1.68 11.33 1.18
N ILE A 60 -1.51 10.03 0.84
CA ILE A 60 -0.66 9.14 1.65
C ILE A 60 0.82 9.54 1.54
N ALA A 61 1.29 9.90 0.34
CA ALA A 61 2.65 10.35 0.12
C ALA A 61 2.94 11.64 0.89
N ASP A 62 2.07 12.65 0.77
CA ASP A 62 2.18 13.91 1.51
C ASP A 62 2.23 13.66 3.02
N ALA A 63 1.32 12.84 3.55
CA ALA A 63 1.26 12.56 4.98
C ALA A 63 2.53 11.87 5.52
N VAL A 64 3.17 11.02 4.75
CA VAL A 64 4.46 10.41 5.13
C VAL A 64 5.58 11.46 5.07
N LEU A 65 5.66 12.25 3.99
CA LEU A 65 6.69 13.26 3.78
C LEU A 65 6.63 14.39 4.83
N GLU A 66 5.43 14.87 5.15
CA GLU A 66 5.18 15.93 6.17
C GLU A 66 5.61 15.50 7.58
N ASN A 67 5.75 14.20 7.82
CA ASN A 67 6.22 13.63 9.09
C ASN A 67 7.65 13.03 8.99
N ASP A 68 8.45 13.51 8.03
CA ASP A 68 9.84 13.10 7.82
C ASP A 68 10.03 11.59 7.51
N GLY A 69 9.00 10.91 7.01
CA GLY A 69 9.07 9.51 6.57
C GLY A 69 9.62 9.37 5.15
N TRP A 70 9.98 8.14 4.76
CA TRP A 70 10.49 7.80 3.43
C TRP A 70 9.38 7.36 2.49
N VAL A 71 9.41 7.89 1.26
CA VAL A 71 8.43 7.56 0.21
C VAL A 71 9.13 7.18 -1.08
N MET A 72 8.82 5.98 -1.56
CA MET A 72 9.24 5.45 -2.86
C MET A 72 8.02 5.29 -3.78
N GLY A 73 8.04 5.97 -4.92
CA GLY A 73 7.04 5.83 -5.96
C GLY A 73 7.55 4.98 -7.13
N VAL A 74 6.68 4.16 -7.70
CA VAL A 74 6.99 3.36 -8.89
C VAL A 74 6.00 3.69 -9.99
N VAL A 75 6.47 4.29 -11.09
CA VAL A 75 5.61 4.82 -12.17
C VAL A 75 6.05 4.30 -13.53
N PRO A 76 5.14 3.71 -14.33
CA PRO A 76 5.39 3.42 -15.72
C PRO A 76 5.55 4.71 -16.54
N LYS A 77 6.48 4.72 -17.51
CA LYS A 77 6.76 5.89 -18.36
C LYS A 77 5.50 6.50 -18.98
N ASN A 78 4.60 5.66 -19.47
CA ASN A 78 3.36 6.11 -20.13
C ASN A 78 2.33 6.72 -19.18
N LEU A 79 2.49 6.59 -17.86
CA LEU A 79 1.60 7.15 -16.85
C LEU A 79 2.18 8.37 -16.11
N LEU A 80 3.43 8.75 -16.38
CA LEU A 80 4.08 9.88 -15.69
C LEU A 80 3.26 11.18 -15.76
N GLU A 81 2.68 11.48 -16.93
CA GLU A 81 1.87 12.67 -17.13
C GLU A 81 0.42 12.45 -16.63
N THR A 82 -0.15 11.27 -16.85
CA THR A 82 -1.55 10.95 -16.55
C THR A 82 -1.81 10.80 -15.05
N GLU A 83 -0.90 10.17 -14.32
CA GLU A 83 -1.01 10.00 -12.86
C GLU A 83 -0.40 11.20 -12.11
N MET A 84 0.10 12.21 -12.83
CA MET A 84 0.78 13.37 -12.25
C MET A 84 1.74 12.90 -11.15
N ALA A 85 2.87 12.30 -11.56
CA ALA A 85 3.86 11.77 -10.63
C ALA A 85 4.18 12.79 -9.54
N HIS A 86 4.24 12.34 -8.29
CA HIS A 86 4.45 13.20 -7.14
C HIS A 86 5.85 13.84 -7.20
N ALA A 87 5.92 15.18 -7.04
CA ALA A 87 7.14 15.95 -7.31
C ALA A 87 8.22 15.85 -6.23
N SER A 88 7.88 15.39 -5.02
CA SER A 88 8.72 15.52 -3.82
C SER A 88 9.09 14.18 -3.17
N LEU A 89 9.04 13.07 -3.92
CA LEU A 89 9.37 11.75 -3.38
C LEU A 89 10.87 11.65 -3.05
N ASP A 90 11.20 10.84 -2.03
CA ASP A 90 12.60 10.52 -1.73
C ASP A 90 13.22 9.65 -2.83
N GLU A 91 12.44 8.74 -3.43
CA GLU A 91 12.83 7.90 -4.56
C GLU A 91 11.68 7.76 -5.57
N LEU A 92 11.95 8.01 -6.85
CA LEU A 92 11.02 7.75 -7.96
C LEU A 92 11.66 6.77 -8.93
N ILE A 93 11.06 5.56 -9.01
CA ILE A 93 11.49 4.51 -9.94
C ILE A 93 10.58 4.56 -11.17
N ILE A 94 11.20 4.86 -12.33
CA ILE A 94 10.50 4.86 -13.61
C ILE A 94 10.72 3.50 -14.27
N VAL A 95 9.63 2.84 -14.64
CA VAL A 95 9.63 1.50 -15.26
C VAL A 95 8.99 1.53 -16.64
N GLU A 96 9.19 0.46 -17.42
CA GLU A 96 8.70 0.40 -18.81
C GLU A 96 7.20 -0.01 -18.85
N THR A 97 6.80 -0.98 -18.06
CA THR A 97 5.47 -1.58 -18.12
C THR A 97 4.73 -1.57 -16.78
N MET A 98 3.41 -1.80 -16.83
CA MET A 98 2.61 -2.00 -15.61
C MET A 98 3.04 -3.26 -14.84
N HIS A 99 3.51 -4.30 -15.53
CA HIS A 99 4.04 -5.50 -14.87
C HIS A 99 5.33 -5.19 -14.10
N ASP A 100 6.23 -4.39 -14.69
CA ASP A 100 7.45 -3.96 -14.01
C ASP A 100 7.14 -3.11 -12.77
N ARG A 101 6.11 -2.22 -12.84
CA ARG A 101 5.63 -1.44 -11.69
C ARG A 101 5.26 -2.35 -10.52
N LYS A 102 4.33 -3.28 -10.75
CA LYS A 102 3.84 -4.18 -9.71
C LYS A 102 4.97 -5.07 -9.18
N LYS A 103 5.76 -5.67 -10.06
CA LYS A 103 6.92 -6.46 -9.68
C LYS A 103 7.87 -5.68 -8.77
N THR A 104 8.24 -4.45 -9.16
CA THR A 104 9.13 -3.58 -8.37
C THR A 104 8.52 -3.27 -7.00
N MET A 105 7.23 -2.91 -6.95
CA MET A 105 6.54 -2.67 -5.67
C MET A 105 6.55 -3.93 -4.79
N TYR A 106 6.31 -5.10 -5.39
CA TYR A 106 6.30 -6.38 -4.65
C TYR A 106 7.69 -6.76 -4.13
N GLU A 107 8.75 -6.50 -4.87
CA GLU A 107 10.12 -6.77 -4.42
C GLU A 107 10.57 -5.85 -3.28
N ARG A 108 10.12 -4.59 -3.30
CA ARG A 108 10.52 -3.56 -2.33
C ARG A 108 9.75 -3.62 -1.01
N ALA A 109 8.49 -4.05 -1.03
CA ALA A 109 7.64 -4.10 0.16
C ALA A 109 7.88 -5.37 0.98
N ASP A 110 7.77 -5.27 2.30
CA ASP A 110 7.79 -6.42 3.24
C ASP A 110 6.38 -6.96 3.52
N ALA A 111 5.37 -6.11 3.40
CA ALA A 111 3.95 -6.43 3.50
C ALA A 111 3.14 -5.44 2.64
N PHE A 112 1.85 -5.72 2.45
CA PHE A 112 0.98 -4.88 1.66
C PHE A 112 -0.22 -4.39 2.47
N CYS A 113 -0.66 -3.15 2.17
CA CYS A 113 -1.88 -2.57 2.70
C CYS A 113 -2.74 -2.03 1.56
N ALA A 114 -4.02 -2.38 1.53
CA ALA A 114 -4.99 -1.79 0.64
C ALA A 114 -5.89 -0.82 1.41
N LEU A 115 -5.87 0.44 1.00
CA LEU A 115 -6.84 1.46 1.39
C LEU A 115 -8.09 1.35 0.52
N PRO A 116 -9.23 1.94 0.92
CA PRO A 116 -10.40 2.02 0.05
C PRO A 116 -10.03 2.49 -1.36
N GLY A 117 -10.46 1.73 -2.38
CA GLY A 117 -10.06 1.97 -3.75
C GLY A 117 -10.92 1.23 -4.77
N GLY A 118 -10.61 1.41 -6.04
CA GLY A 118 -11.36 0.85 -7.15
C GLY A 118 -10.77 -0.44 -7.72
N LEU A 119 -11.04 -0.66 -9.03
CA LEU A 119 -10.64 -1.90 -9.73
C LEU A 119 -9.13 -2.15 -9.70
N GLY A 120 -8.30 -1.10 -9.82
CA GLY A 120 -6.84 -1.24 -9.76
C GLY A 120 -6.38 -1.73 -8.39
N THR A 121 -6.94 -1.18 -7.31
CA THR A 121 -6.65 -1.62 -5.93
C THR A 121 -7.04 -3.08 -5.70
N LEU A 122 -8.22 -3.49 -6.20
CA LEU A 122 -8.67 -4.90 -6.12
C LEU A 122 -7.75 -5.82 -6.91
N GLU A 123 -7.34 -5.42 -8.10
CA GLU A 123 -6.42 -6.18 -8.95
C GLU A 123 -5.07 -6.39 -8.25
N GLU A 124 -4.50 -5.34 -7.64
CA GLU A 124 -3.26 -5.42 -6.88
C GLU A 124 -3.38 -6.32 -5.63
N VAL A 125 -4.51 -6.25 -4.91
CA VAL A 125 -4.79 -7.13 -3.76
C VAL A 125 -4.82 -8.60 -4.19
N PHE A 126 -5.53 -8.94 -5.27
CA PHE A 126 -5.61 -10.31 -5.76
C PHE A 126 -4.26 -10.81 -6.28
N GLU A 127 -3.53 -9.98 -7.01
CA GLU A 127 -2.23 -10.37 -7.55
C GLU A 127 -1.22 -10.58 -6.43
N ALA A 128 -1.06 -9.64 -5.49
CA ALA A 128 -0.15 -9.77 -4.35
C ALA A 128 -0.48 -11.00 -3.48
N THR A 129 -1.77 -11.25 -3.24
CA THR A 129 -2.23 -12.45 -2.53
C THR A 129 -1.85 -13.73 -3.28
N THR A 130 -2.04 -13.74 -4.60
CA THR A 130 -1.69 -14.88 -5.46
C THR A 130 -0.18 -15.12 -5.46
N TRP A 131 0.62 -14.08 -5.51
CA TRP A 131 2.08 -14.19 -5.43
C TRP A 131 2.54 -14.77 -4.09
N THR A 132 1.92 -14.33 -2.98
CA THR A 132 2.21 -14.89 -1.65
C THR A 132 1.81 -16.36 -1.57
N LYS A 133 0.60 -16.73 -2.03
CA LYS A 133 0.13 -18.11 -2.10
C LYS A 133 1.06 -19.02 -2.91
N LEU A 134 1.52 -18.53 -4.06
CA LEU A 134 2.40 -19.30 -4.97
C LEU A 134 3.88 -19.26 -4.55
N LYS A 135 4.21 -18.56 -3.44
CA LYS A 135 5.58 -18.38 -2.94
C LYS A 135 6.52 -17.73 -3.97
N LEU A 136 6.02 -16.76 -4.73
CA LEU A 136 6.79 -16.01 -5.71
C LEU A 136 7.59 -14.85 -5.08
N HIS A 137 7.26 -14.49 -3.84
CA HIS A 137 8.07 -13.60 -3.03
C HIS A 137 9.22 -14.36 -2.36
N GLU A 138 10.33 -13.68 -2.06
CA GLU A 138 11.44 -14.26 -1.27
C GLU A 138 11.02 -14.63 0.14
N LYS A 139 10.05 -13.89 0.71
CA LYS A 139 9.47 -14.10 2.05
C LYS A 139 7.95 -14.14 1.94
N TYR A 140 7.30 -14.67 2.98
CA TYR A 140 5.86 -14.51 3.15
C TYR A 140 5.51 -13.02 3.32
N LYS A 141 4.52 -12.53 2.58
CA LYS A 141 4.04 -11.14 2.67
C LYS A 141 2.53 -11.13 2.85
N SER A 142 2.06 -10.62 3.97
CA SER A 142 0.63 -10.47 4.25
C SER A 142 0.02 -9.33 3.44
N VAL A 143 -1.27 -9.43 3.16
CA VAL A 143 -2.07 -8.37 2.54
C VAL A 143 -3.10 -7.88 3.55
N MET A 144 -3.00 -6.62 3.95
CA MET A 144 -3.84 -5.99 4.96
C MET A 144 -4.85 -5.05 4.30
N LEU A 145 -6.11 -5.21 4.63
CA LEU A 145 -7.19 -4.30 4.21
C LEU A 145 -7.43 -3.32 5.35
N LEU A 146 -7.23 -2.04 5.11
CA LEU A 146 -7.45 -1.01 6.13
C LEU A 146 -8.67 -0.17 5.79
N ASP A 147 -9.63 -0.14 6.67
CA ASP A 147 -10.77 0.79 6.66
C ASP A 147 -11.30 1.00 8.09
N ASN A 148 -11.92 2.15 8.35
CA ASN A 148 -12.53 2.49 9.63
C ASN A 148 -14.08 2.55 9.57
N ASN A 149 -14.68 2.33 8.41
CA ASN A 149 -16.12 2.48 8.16
C ASN A 149 -16.77 1.25 7.53
N GLY A 150 -16.02 0.14 7.40
CA GLY A 150 -16.54 -1.11 6.85
C GLY A 150 -16.52 -1.21 5.32
N PHE A 151 -15.76 -0.37 4.62
CA PHE A 151 -15.62 -0.41 3.16
C PHE A 151 -15.29 -1.82 2.64
N TRP A 152 -14.38 -2.52 3.32
CA TRP A 152 -13.92 -3.85 2.93
C TRP A 152 -14.81 -5.01 3.37
N LEU A 153 -15.89 -4.78 4.15
CA LEU A 153 -16.72 -5.88 4.69
C LEU A 153 -17.30 -6.76 3.59
N SER A 154 -17.93 -6.17 2.56
CA SER A 154 -18.50 -6.96 1.45
C SER A 154 -17.45 -7.75 0.67
N PHE A 155 -16.22 -7.25 0.59
CA PHE A 155 -15.09 -7.97 -0.02
C PHE A 155 -14.64 -9.15 0.85
N VAL A 156 -14.57 -8.97 2.16
CA VAL A 156 -14.29 -10.02 3.14
C VAL A 156 -15.36 -11.10 3.06
N ASP A 157 -16.63 -10.74 3.05
CA ASP A 157 -17.76 -11.66 2.91
C ASP A 157 -17.68 -12.48 1.61
N LEU A 158 -17.29 -11.84 0.50
CA LEU A 158 -17.06 -12.52 -0.77
C LEU A 158 -15.94 -13.57 -0.66
N LEU A 159 -14.81 -13.22 -0.05
CA LEU A 159 -13.68 -14.13 0.14
C LEU A 159 -14.08 -15.32 1.03
N ASP A 160 -14.84 -15.08 2.09
CA ASP A 160 -15.33 -16.12 3.01
C ASP A 160 -16.34 -17.05 2.31
N HIS A 161 -17.21 -16.49 1.45
CA HIS A 161 -18.11 -17.29 0.62
C HIS A 161 -17.35 -18.19 -0.37
N ILE A 162 -16.32 -17.66 -1.06
CA ILE A 162 -15.50 -18.44 -2.00
C ILE A 162 -14.73 -19.54 -1.24
N THR A 163 -14.28 -19.25 -0.03
CA THR A 163 -13.59 -20.20 0.84
C THR A 163 -14.52 -21.33 1.28
N SER A 164 -15.72 -20.99 1.77
CA SER A 164 -16.73 -21.98 2.15
C SER A 164 -17.22 -22.84 0.98
N SER A 165 -17.16 -22.29 -0.24
CA SER A 165 -17.45 -22.99 -1.49
C SER A 165 -16.29 -23.91 -1.97
N GLY A 166 -15.16 -23.92 -1.28
CA GLY A 166 -14.01 -24.80 -1.55
C GLY A 166 -13.05 -24.31 -2.65
N PHE A 167 -13.20 -23.08 -3.17
CA PHE A 167 -12.31 -22.53 -4.21
C PHE A 167 -11.06 -21.83 -3.64
N ILE A 168 -11.11 -21.39 -2.39
CA ILE A 168 -9.96 -20.87 -1.64
C ILE A 168 -9.75 -21.75 -0.41
N LYS A 169 -8.52 -22.16 -0.15
CA LYS A 169 -8.19 -22.89 1.07
C LYS A 169 -8.14 -21.94 2.27
N PRO A 170 -8.47 -22.40 3.49
CA PRO A 170 -8.41 -21.55 4.69
C PRO A 170 -7.04 -20.88 4.91
N GLU A 171 -5.95 -21.59 4.65
CA GLU A 171 -4.58 -21.07 4.74
C GLU A 171 -4.29 -19.96 3.72
N ASP A 172 -4.85 -20.04 2.51
CA ASP A 172 -4.72 -19.02 1.48
C ASP A 172 -5.59 -17.79 1.81
N ARG A 173 -6.80 -18.02 2.37
CA ARG A 173 -7.70 -16.95 2.83
C ARG A 173 -7.05 -16.12 3.96
N ALA A 174 -6.27 -16.76 4.82
CA ALA A 174 -5.57 -16.12 5.94
C ALA A 174 -4.45 -15.14 5.50
N ILE A 175 -4.04 -15.16 4.22
CA ILE A 175 -3.10 -14.17 3.67
C ILE A 175 -3.69 -12.75 3.74
N ILE A 176 -5.02 -12.63 3.61
CA ILE A 176 -5.73 -11.34 3.64
C ILE A 176 -6.37 -11.14 5.01
N SER A 177 -5.98 -10.07 5.69
CA SER A 177 -6.54 -9.67 6.98
C SER A 177 -7.12 -8.26 6.93
N ARG A 178 -8.25 -8.00 7.60
CA ARG A 178 -8.85 -6.66 7.71
C ARG A 178 -8.50 -6.03 9.05
N PHE A 179 -8.20 -4.75 9.02
CA PHE A 179 -7.93 -3.89 10.17
C PHE A 179 -8.88 -2.69 10.14
N ASP A 180 -9.49 -2.37 11.27
CA ASP A 180 -10.40 -1.23 11.45
C ASP A 180 -9.70 0.02 12.03
N SER A 181 -8.42 -0.08 12.29
CA SER A 181 -7.61 1.02 12.82
C SER A 181 -6.15 0.93 12.39
N VAL A 182 -5.54 2.10 12.21
CA VAL A 182 -4.11 2.24 11.88
C VAL A 182 -3.24 1.63 12.99
N SER A 183 -3.60 1.82 14.25
CA SER A 183 -2.84 1.28 15.39
C SER A 183 -2.77 -0.25 15.39
N ALA A 184 -3.87 -0.92 15.06
CA ALA A 184 -3.92 -2.38 14.94
C ALA A 184 -3.05 -2.87 13.78
N LEU A 185 -3.10 -2.19 12.62
CA LEU A 185 -2.28 -2.50 11.46
C LEU A 185 -0.79 -2.34 11.77
N ILE A 186 -0.37 -1.22 12.37
CA ILE A 186 1.03 -0.98 12.73
C ILE A 186 1.53 -2.01 13.76
N SER A 187 0.69 -2.38 14.74
CA SER A 187 1.03 -3.42 15.71
C SER A 187 1.27 -4.78 15.03
N ASN A 188 0.46 -5.12 14.01
CA ASN A 188 0.64 -6.35 13.23
C ASN A 188 1.94 -6.31 12.40
N LEU A 189 2.28 -5.18 11.77
CA LEU A 189 3.52 -5.04 10.99
C LEU A 189 4.77 -5.32 11.84
N ARG A 190 4.80 -4.86 13.08
CA ARG A 190 5.93 -5.09 14.00
C ARG A 190 6.12 -6.56 14.41
N THR A 191 5.12 -7.41 14.23
CA THR A 191 5.25 -8.86 14.50
C THR A 191 5.88 -9.63 13.34
N LEU A 192 6.06 -8.97 12.18
CA LEU A 192 6.69 -9.56 10.99
C LEU A 192 8.22 -9.38 10.99
N GLU A 193 8.75 -8.55 11.89
CA GLU A 193 10.19 -8.37 12.11
C GLU A 193 10.76 -9.53 12.94
#